data_5f679c6fbf576187f9f9fc3cfc1abc22
#
_entry.id   5f679c6fbf576187f9f9fc3cfc1abc22
#
_cell.length_a   1.000
_cell.length_b   1.000
_cell.length_c   1.000
_cell.angle_alpha   90.00
_cell.angle_beta   90.00
_cell.angle_gamma   90.00
#
_symmetry.space_group_name_H-M   'P 1'
#
loop_
_entity.id
_entity.type
_entity.pdbx_description
1 polymer ?
#
loop_
_entity_poly.entity_id
_entity_poly.type
_entity_poly.pdbx_seq_one_letter_code
_entity_poly.pdbx_strand_id
1 'polypeptide(L)'
;SNVYDNLPAAYRERIEKQAAYARIDDYPKVVAKALFGLPPLAIVAAGLFLPFNLPINLVIGVILGLVLGFGLPLTFISLRAERRKNQMEKVLPDALKLVSSNIRSGHTIEKAFLLSARDEFGPLAEELRITAMEMYGGNSVEDSLRKLETRVKSELFSETLKLLIDGIQAGGEK
;
A
#
# COMPACT_ATOMS: atom_id res chain seq x y z
N SER A 1 0.43 -26.37 4.23
CA SER A 1 -0.79 -25.55 4.36
C SER A 1 -0.48 -24.38 5.30
N ASN A 2 -0.56 -23.18 4.78
CA ASN A 2 -0.31 -21.98 5.56
C ASN A 2 -1.53 -21.70 6.44
N VAL A 3 -1.29 -21.46 7.74
CA VAL A 3 -2.34 -21.07 8.71
C VAL A 3 -3.13 -19.87 8.25
N TYR A 4 -2.51 -19.00 7.42
CA TYR A 4 -3.15 -17.88 6.77
C TYR A 4 -4.37 -18.29 5.91
N ASP A 5 -4.33 -19.46 5.26
CA ASP A 5 -5.41 -19.95 4.39
C ASP A 5 -6.69 -20.32 5.16
N ASN A 6 -6.56 -20.59 6.45
CA ASN A 6 -7.68 -20.95 7.35
C ASN A 6 -8.35 -19.74 8.01
N LEU A 7 -7.88 -18.51 7.74
CA LEU A 7 -8.46 -17.30 8.30
C LEU A 7 -9.78 -16.91 7.60
N PRO A 8 -10.69 -16.20 8.31
CA PRO A 8 -11.93 -15.70 7.72
C PRO A 8 -11.68 -14.91 6.43
N ALA A 9 -12.48 -15.17 5.39
CA ALA A 9 -12.29 -14.56 4.07
C ALA A 9 -12.25 -13.02 4.11
N ALA A 10 -13.13 -12.40 4.91
CA ALA A 10 -13.16 -10.94 5.08
C ALA A 10 -11.86 -10.36 5.70
N TYR A 11 -11.22 -11.12 6.60
CA TYR A 11 -9.96 -10.72 7.21
C TYR A 11 -8.81 -10.83 6.21
N ARG A 12 -8.74 -11.93 5.44
CA ARG A 12 -7.75 -12.12 4.38
C ARG A 12 -7.83 -11.02 3.33
N GLU A 13 -9.03 -10.74 2.82
CA GLU A 13 -9.24 -9.72 1.81
C GLU A 13 -8.77 -8.32 2.25
N ARG A 14 -9.02 -7.96 3.52
CA ARG A 14 -8.53 -6.70 4.09
C ARG A 14 -7.01 -6.65 4.15
N ILE A 15 -6.37 -7.72 4.62
CA ILE A 15 -4.91 -7.79 4.69
C ILE A 15 -4.31 -7.76 3.30
N GLU A 16 -4.81 -8.53 2.35
CA GLU A 16 -4.32 -8.58 0.97
C GLU A 16 -4.38 -7.22 0.30
N LYS A 17 -5.52 -6.51 0.43
CA LYS A 17 -5.65 -5.14 -0.08
C LYS A 17 -4.62 -4.19 0.53
N GLN A 18 -4.48 -4.18 1.85
CA GLN A 18 -3.54 -3.29 2.52
C GLN A 18 -2.07 -3.68 2.25
N ALA A 19 -1.77 -4.96 2.17
CA ALA A 19 -0.43 -5.46 1.85
C ALA A 19 -0.02 -5.10 0.42
N ALA A 20 -0.95 -5.17 -0.53
CA ALA A 20 -0.72 -4.73 -1.90
C ALA A 20 -0.34 -3.25 -1.97
N TYR A 21 -1.05 -2.36 -1.25
CA TYR A 21 -0.70 -0.94 -1.17
C TYR A 21 0.63 -0.68 -0.46
N ALA A 22 0.95 -1.47 0.57
CA ALA A 22 2.20 -1.38 1.31
C ALA A 22 3.37 -2.05 0.58
N ARG A 23 3.12 -2.80 -0.50
CA ARG A 23 4.06 -3.68 -1.20
C ARG A 23 4.84 -4.58 -0.23
N ILE A 24 4.11 -5.28 0.62
CA ILE A 24 4.68 -6.25 1.55
C ILE A 24 4.38 -7.66 1.02
N ASP A 25 5.37 -8.31 0.44
CA ASP A 25 5.21 -9.67 -0.12
C ASP A 25 5.15 -10.74 0.98
N ASP A 26 5.81 -10.49 2.12
CA ASP A 26 5.90 -11.42 3.26
C ASP A 26 4.77 -11.27 4.30
N TYR A 27 3.67 -10.57 3.98
CA TYR A 27 2.56 -10.38 4.93
C TYR A 27 1.98 -11.69 5.50
N PRO A 28 1.90 -12.82 4.77
CA PRO A 28 1.38 -14.05 5.34
C PRO A 28 2.24 -14.57 6.51
N LYS A 29 3.58 -14.40 6.41
CA LYS A 29 4.52 -14.76 7.48
C LYS A 29 4.39 -13.87 8.71
N VAL A 30 4.17 -12.55 8.49
CA VAL A 30 3.97 -11.59 9.58
C VAL A 30 2.70 -11.92 10.36
N VAL A 31 1.61 -12.17 9.63
CA VAL A 31 0.32 -12.56 10.24
C VAL A 31 0.43 -13.88 10.99
N ALA A 32 1.06 -14.89 10.38
CA ALA A 32 1.25 -16.19 11.02
C ALA A 32 2.08 -16.07 12.31
N LYS A 33 3.20 -15.33 12.29
CA LYS A 33 4.01 -15.09 13.49
C LYS A 33 3.24 -14.38 14.60
N ALA A 34 2.41 -13.40 14.25
CA ALA A 34 1.58 -12.70 15.23
C ALA A 34 0.51 -13.59 15.84
N LEU A 35 -0.16 -14.41 15.04
CA LEU A 35 -1.20 -15.35 15.50
C LEU A 35 -0.65 -16.47 16.39
N PHE A 36 0.58 -16.94 16.15
CA PHE A 36 1.18 -18.01 16.96
C PHE A 36 1.99 -17.49 18.15
N GLY A 37 2.58 -16.31 18.04
CA GLY A 37 3.47 -15.78 19.07
C GLY A 37 2.75 -14.98 20.16
N LEU A 38 1.75 -14.20 19.80
CA LEU A 38 1.09 -13.27 20.74
C LEU A 38 0.13 -13.93 21.74
N PRO A 39 -0.74 -14.91 21.36
CA PRO A 39 -1.63 -15.54 22.32
C PRO A 39 -0.93 -16.24 23.49
N PRO A 40 0.09 -17.10 23.26
CA PRO A 40 0.76 -17.75 24.39
C PRO A 40 1.50 -16.73 25.27
N LEU A 41 2.08 -15.69 24.69
CA LEU A 41 2.74 -14.61 25.44
C LEU A 41 1.74 -13.85 26.32
N ALA A 42 0.54 -13.54 25.80
CA ALA A 42 -0.51 -12.86 26.53
C ALA A 42 -1.07 -13.71 27.68
N ILE A 43 -1.19 -15.04 27.49
CA ILE A 43 -1.62 -15.98 28.54
C ILE A 43 -0.60 -16.00 29.68
N VAL A 44 0.68 -16.10 29.36
CA VAL A 44 1.76 -16.07 30.37
C VAL A 44 1.78 -14.76 31.12
N ALA A 45 1.68 -13.63 30.41
CA ALA A 45 1.65 -12.31 31.01
C ALA A 45 0.42 -12.13 31.93
N ALA A 46 -0.77 -12.57 31.50
CA ALA A 46 -1.97 -12.51 32.32
C ALA A 46 -1.84 -13.36 33.61
N GLY A 47 -1.22 -14.54 33.52
CA GLY A 47 -0.98 -15.40 34.68
C GLY A 47 -0.01 -14.81 35.71
N LEU A 48 0.99 -14.03 35.24
CA LEU A 48 2.03 -13.43 36.09
C LEU A 48 1.63 -12.08 36.72
N PHE A 49 0.88 -11.26 35.98
CA PHE A 49 0.65 -9.87 36.36
C PHE A 49 -0.75 -9.56 36.89
N LEU A 50 -1.75 -10.41 36.67
CA LEU A 50 -3.09 -10.17 37.13
C LEU A 50 -3.36 -10.79 38.49
N PRO A 51 -3.97 -10.05 39.45
CA PRO A 51 -4.22 -10.53 40.83
C PRO A 51 -5.50 -11.42 40.97
N PHE A 52 -6.02 -11.94 39.87
CA PHE A 52 -7.26 -12.72 39.83
C PHE A 52 -6.96 -14.24 39.97
N ASN A 53 -8.02 -15.04 40.18
CA ASN A 53 -7.89 -16.47 40.18
C ASN A 53 -7.44 -17.04 38.84
N LEU A 54 -6.68 -18.13 38.86
CA LEU A 54 -6.07 -18.77 37.67
C LEU A 54 -7.02 -18.93 36.46
N PRO A 55 -8.30 -19.39 36.62
CA PRO A 55 -9.19 -19.56 35.50
C PRO A 55 -9.59 -18.22 34.82
N ILE A 56 -9.75 -17.17 35.63
CA ILE A 56 -10.10 -15.81 35.10
C ILE A 56 -8.91 -15.25 34.34
N ASN A 57 -7.69 -15.36 34.85
CA ASN A 57 -6.48 -14.90 34.19
C ASN A 57 -6.27 -15.60 32.84
N LEU A 58 -6.59 -16.88 32.75
CA LEU A 58 -6.51 -17.67 31.51
C LEU A 58 -7.49 -17.14 30.46
N VAL A 59 -8.74 -16.88 30.85
CA VAL A 59 -9.76 -16.34 29.95
C VAL A 59 -9.34 -14.94 29.42
N ILE A 60 -8.90 -14.05 30.32
CA ILE A 60 -8.42 -12.72 29.95
C ILE A 60 -7.20 -12.83 29.02
N GLY A 61 -6.25 -13.70 29.32
CA GLY A 61 -5.06 -13.91 28.47
C GLY A 61 -5.40 -14.41 27.08
N VAL A 62 -6.34 -15.31 26.94
CA VAL A 62 -6.83 -15.79 25.64
C VAL A 62 -7.50 -14.69 24.86
N ILE A 63 -8.40 -13.92 25.47
CA ILE A 63 -9.10 -12.81 24.80
C ILE A 63 -8.10 -11.73 24.33
N LEU A 64 -7.20 -11.31 25.21
CA LEU A 64 -6.16 -10.34 24.87
C LEU A 64 -5.23 -10.87 23.76
N GLY A 65 -4.82 -12.11 23.84
CA GLY A 65 -3.98 -12.74 22.83
C GLY A 65 -4.63 -12.80 21.45
N LEU A 66 -5.93 -13.11 21.40
CA LEU A 66 -6.68 -13.09 20.14
C LEU A 66 -6.83 -11.68 19.59
N VAL A 67 -7.20 -10.70 20.42
CA VAL A 67 -7.35 -9.29 20.00
C VAL A 67 -6.02 -8.75 19.45
N LEU A 68 -4.92 -8.99 20.14
CA LEU A 68 -3.60 -8.55 19.70
C LEU A 68 -3.12 -9.32 18.45
N GLY A 69 -3.34 -10.64 18.42
CA GLY A 69 -2.94 -11.49 17.30
C GLY A 69 -3.63 -11.12 15.98
N PHE A 70 -4.92 -10.74 16.04
CA PHE A 70 -5.67 -10.30 14.86
C PHE A 70 -5.53 -8.79 14.57
N GLY A 71 -5.46 -7.96 15.61
CA GLY A 71 -5.44 -6.49 15.48
C GLY A 71 -4.09 -5.93 15.05
N LEU A 72 -2.99 -6.39 15.66
CA LEU A 72 -1.66 -5.83 15.41
C LEU A 72 -1.18 -5.98 13.95
N PRO A 73 -1.33 -7.14 13.27
CA PRO A 73 -0.91 -7.25 11.89
C PRO A 73 -1.67 -6.28 10.96
N LEU A 74 -2.98 -6.14 11.14
CA LEU A 74 -3.80 -5.22 10.36
C LEU A 74 -3.34 -3.76 10.54
N THR A 75 -3.15 -3.33 11.78
CA THR A 75 -2.71 -1.95 12.08
C THR A 75 -1.31 -1.68 11.53
N PHE A 76 -0.39 -2.64 11.66
CA PHE A 76 0.98 -2.49 11.17
C PHE A 76 1.02 -2.36 9.63
N ILE A 77 0.28 -3.22 8.92
CA ILE A 77 0.22 -3.20 7.45
C ILE A 77 -0.46 -1.92 6.97
N SER A 78 -1.57 -1.52 7.62
CA SER A 78 -2.29 -0.28 7.28
C SER A 78 -1.43 0.97 7.50
N LEU A 79 -0.67 1.04 8.59
CA LEU A 79 0.26 2.15 8.86
C LEU A 79 1.38 2.22 7.82
N ARG A 80 1.89 1.08 7.35
CA ARG A 80 2.88 1.07 6.27
C ARG A 80 2.31 1.55 4.93
N ALA A 81 1.11 1.11 4.58
CA ALA A 81 0.41 1.56 3.39
C ALA A 81 0.18 3.08 3.42
N GLU A 82 -0.28 3.61 4.57
CA GLU A 82 -0.50 5.03 4.75
C GLU A 82 0.80 5.85 4.66
N ARG A 83 1.88 5.38 5.29
CA ARG A 83 3.20 6.03 5.19
C ARG A 83 3.71 6.08 3.75
N ARG A 84 3.57 4.96 2.99
CA ARG A 84 3.94 4.90 1.58
C ARG A 84 3.14 5.91 0.75
N LYS A 85 1.82 5.97 0.94
CA LYS A 85 0.93 6.94 0.31
C LYS A 85 1.38 8.37 0.59
N ASN A 86 1.54 8.72 1.87
CA ASN A 86 1.94 10.05 2.29
C ASN A 86 3.32 10.48 1.77
N GLN A 87 4.26 9.54 1.63
CA GLN A 87 5.56 9.80 0.99
C GLN A 87 5.39 10.15 -0.49
N MET A 88 4.55 9.42 -1.22
CA MET A 88 4.28 9.70 -2.64
C MET A 88 3.56 11.03 -2.83
N GLU A 89 2.55 11.34 -2.01
CA GLU A 89 1.80 12.60 -2.07
C GLU A 89 2.69 13.84 -1.91
N LYS A 90 3.68 13.77 -1.00
CA LYS A 90 4.61 14.88 -0.75
C LYS A 90 5.46 15.26 -1.95
N VAL A 91 5.87 14.28 -2.74
CA VAL A 91 6.76 14.49 -3.89
C VAL A 91 6.02 14.56 -5.23
N LEU A 92 4.72 14.31 -5.22
CA LEU A 92 3.88 14.31 -6.43
C LEU A 92 3.97 15.63 -7.22
N PRO A 93 3.87 16.82 -6.60
CA PRO A 93 3.94 18.08 -7.34
C PRO A 93 5.27 18.26 -8.08
N ASP A 94 6.38 17.87 -7.47
CA ASP A 94 7.71 18.01 -8.07
C ASP A 94 7.92 16.98 -9.18
N ALA A 95 7.47 15.75 -9.00
CA ALA A 95 7.49 14.73 -10.03
C ALA A 95 6.67 15.17 -11.27
N LEU A 96 5.46 15.72 -11.08
CA LEU A 96 4.61 16.19 -12.18
C LEU A 96 5.18 17.41 -12.88
N LYS A 97 5.83 18.34 -12.17
CA LYS A 97 6.58 19.43 -12.79
C LYS A 97 7.66 18.90 -13.73
N LEU A 98 8.37 17.84 -13.31
CA LEU A 98 9.42 17.22 -14.12
C LEU A 98 8.83 16.51 -15.35
N VAL A 99 7.73 15.75 -15.18
CA VAL A 99 7.00 15.14 -16.30
C VAL A 99 6.58 16.23 -17.30
N SER A 100 5.94 17.28 -16.82
CA SER A 100 5.49 18.41 -17.64
C SER A 100 6.65 19.10 -18.37
N SER A 101 7.79 19.27 -17.69
CA SER A 101 9.00 19.85 -18.30
C SER A 101 9.55 18.98 -19.42
N ASN A 102 9.61 17.66 -19.21
CA ASN A 102 10.07 16.70 -20.21
C ASN A 102 9.15 16.67 -21.44
N ILE A 103 7.83 16.74 -21.25
CA ILE A 103 6.86 16.81 -22.35
C ILE A 103 7.07 18.11 -23.15
N ARG A 104 7.22 19.25 -22.47
CA ARG A 104 7.50 20.55 -23.14
C ARG A 104 8.82 20.56 -23.89
N SER A 105 9.78 19.75 -23.48
CA SER A 105 11.07 19.57 -24.18
C SER A 105 10.97 18.65 -25.40
N GLY A 106 9.76 18.18 -25.75
CA GLY A 106 9.51 17.37 -26.94
C GLY A 106 9.65 15.86 -26.74
N HIS A 107 9.77 15.40 -25.50
CA HIS A 107 9.73 13.94 -25.23
C HIS A 107 8.29 13.43 -25.32
N THR A 108 8.14 12.16 -25.74
CA THR A 108 6.86 11.45 -25.66
C THR A 108 6.43 11.28 -24.20
N ILE A 109 5.14 11.07 -23.95
CA ILE A 109 4.58 10.98 -22.59
C ILE A 109 5.25 9.83 -21.82
N GLU A 110 5.40 8.66 -22.46
CA GLU A 110 6.04 7.48 -21.86
C GLU A 110 7.48 7.80 -21.43
N LYS A 111 8.24 8.47 -22.32
CA LYS A 111 9.61 8.87 -22.04
C LYS A 111 9.68 9.94 -20.95
N ALA A 112 8.75 10.87 -20.92
CA ALA A 112 8.67 11.89 -19.89
C ALA A 112 8.43 11.30 -18.51
N PHE A 113 7.53 10.31 -18.39
CA PHE A 113 7.30 9.56 -17.16
C PHE A 113 8.55 8.80 -16.73
N LEU A 114 9.20 8.08 -17.67
CA LEU A 114 10.42 7.33 -17.37
C LEU A 114 11.57 8.22 -16.90
N LEU A 115 11.81 9.35 -17.57
CA LEU A 115 12.87 10.30 -17.19
C LEU A 115 12.57 11.02 -15.86
N SER A 116 11.30 11.10 -15.48
CA SER A 116 10.86 11.69 -14.22
C SER A 116 10.87 10.69 -13.05
N ALA A 117 11.10 9.41 -13.32
CA ALA A 117 11.17 8.35 -12.31
C ALA A 117 12.52 8.36 -11.57
N ARG A 118 12.83 9.47 -10.87
CA ARG A 118 14.07 9.67 -10.12
C ARG A 118 14.01 9.01 -8.76
N ASP A 119 15.11 8.41 -8.33
CA ASP A 119 15.18 7.68 -7.05
C ASP A 119 14.89 8.59 -5.83
N GLU A 120 15.12 9.90 -5.94
CA GLU A 120 14.76 10.89 -4.92
C GLU A 120 13.26 10.95 -4.60
N PHE A 121 12.40 10.50 -5.53
CA PHE A 121 10.95 10.42 -5.32
C PHE A 121 10.52 9.12 -4.62
N GLY A 122 11.46 8.28 -4.23
CA GLY A 122 11.21 7.07 -3.45
C GLY A 122 10.12 6.16 -4.08
N PRO A 123 9.06 5.82 -3.33
CA PRO A 123 8.02 4.92 -3.85
C PRO A 123 7.32 5.44 -5.12
N LEU A 124 7.25 6.77 -5.32
CA LEU A 124 6.63 7.35 -6.51
C LEU A 124 7.47 7.09 -7.76
N ALA A 125 8.81 7.08 -7.66
CA ALA A 125 9.68 6.76 -8.79
C ALA A 125 9.37 5.38 -9.38
N GLU A 126 9.13 4.41 -8.52
CA GLU A 126 8.78 3.06 -8.94
C GLU A 126 7.43 3.02 -9.68
N GLU A 127 6.42 3.73 -9.17
CA GLU A 127 5.10 3.81 -9.80
C GLU A 127 5.17 4.53 -11.16
N LEU A 128 5.94 5.62 -11.26
CA LEU A 128 6.16 6.31 -12.54
C LEU A 128 6.87 5.39 -13.57
N ARG A 129 7.85 4.62 -13.12
CA ARG A 129 8.57 3.67 -14.00
C ARG A 129 7.65 2.57 -14.51
N ILE A 130 6.81 1.99 -13.63
CA ILE A 130 5.83 0.98 -14.02
C ILE A 130 4.84 1.56 -15.02
N THR A 131 4.31 2.76 -14.75
CA THR A 131 3.35 3.42 -15.64
C THR A 131 3.96 3.71 -17.02
N ALA A 132 5.22 4.16 -17.07
CA ALA A 132 5.94 4.33 -18.32
C ALA A 132 6.10 3.01 -19.08
N MET A 133 6.44 1.91 -18.40
CA MET A 133 6.58 0.59 -19.01
C MET A 133 5.25 0.03 -19.53
N GLU A 134 4.14 0.30 -18.84
CA GLU A 134 2.79 -0.04 -19.31
C GLU A 134 2.47 0.68 -20.64
N MET A 135 2.81 1.98 -20.74
CA MET A 135 2.65 2.76 -21.97
C MET A 135 3.55 2.21 -23.10
N TYR A 136 4.82 1.92 -22.81
CA TYR A 136 5.73 1.29 -23.80
C TYR A 136 5.25 -0.09 -24.23
N GLY A 137 4.54 -0.81 -23.36
CA GLY A 137 3.92 -2.11 -23.67
C GLY A 137 2.66 -2.02 -24.53
N GLY A 138 2.27 -0.80 -24.96
CA GLY A 138 1.13 -0.57 -25.85
C GLY A 138 -0.20 -0.26 -25.15
N ASN A 139 -0.22 -0.09 -23.82
CA ASN A 139 -1.41 0.42 -23.16
C ASN A 139 -1.57 1.91 -23.50
N SER A 140 -2.83 2.37 -23.56
CA SER A 140 -3.09 3.80 -23.72
C SER A 140 -2.55 4.59 -22.52
N VAL A 141 -2.26 5.88 -22.73
CA VAL A 141 -1.84 6.78 -21.65
C VAL A 141 -2.92 6.82 -20.56
N GLU A 142 -4.18 6.94 -20.96
CA GLU A 142 -5.31 6.98 -20.04
C GLU A 142 -5.41 5.69 -19.20
N ASP A 143 -5.35 4.52 -19.82
CA ASP A 143 -5.42 3.24 -19.09
C ASP A 143 -4.26 3.07 -18.12
N SER A 144 -3.05 3.48 -18.52
CA SER A 144 -1.86 3.41 -17.66
C SER A 144 -1.98 4.35 -16.45
N LEU A 145 -2.54 5.57 -16.63
CA LEU A 145 -2.79 6.50 -15.55
C LEU A 145 -3.92 6.02 -14.61
N ARG A 146 -4.97 5.41 -15.13
CA ARG A 146 -6.03 4.78 -14.31
C ARG A 146 -5.48 3.62 -13.47
N LYS A 147 -4.59 2.81 -14.04
CA LYS A 147 -3.90 1.75 -13.28
C LYS A 147 -3.03 2.34 -12.17
N LEU A 148 -2.29 3.42 -12.44
CA LEU A 148 -1.53 4.15 -11.43
C LEU A 148 -2.44 4.65 -10.29
N GLU A 149 -3.59 5.23 -10.61
CA GLU A 149 -4.59 5.66 -9.62
C GLU A 149 -5.00 4.52 -8.68
N THR A 150 -5.32 3.36 -9.23
CA THR A 150 -5.73 2.18 -8.43
C THR A 150 -4.61 1.65 -7.53
N ARG A 151 -3.35 1.75 -7.96
CA ARG A 151 -2.19 1.29 -7.18
C ARG A 151 -1.87 2.22 -6.00
N VAL A 152 -2.09 3.51 -6.14
CA VAL A 152 -1.70 4.49 -5.09
C VAL A 152 -2.79 4.70 -4.05
N LYS A 153 -4.07 4.58 -4.43
CA LYS A 153 -5.24 4.78 -3.55
C LYS A 153 -5.16 6.07 -2.73
N SER A 154 -4.99 7.19 -3.41
CA SER A 154 -4.95 8.52 -2.83
C SER A 154 -5.96 9.40 -3.55
N GLU A 155 -6.76 10.16 -2.80
CA GLU A 155 -7.72 11.11 -3.35
C GLU A 155 -7.00 12.23 -4.11
N LEU A 156 -5.89 12.72 -3.55
CA LEU A 156 -5.04 13.72 -4.21
C LEU A 156 -4.50 13.22 -5.55
N PHE A 157 -4.05 11.96 -5.62
CA PHE A 157 -3.62 11.35 -6.87
C PHE A 157 -4.77 11.23 -7.86
N SER A 158 -5.94 10.75 -7.43
CA SER A 158 -7.11 10.63 -8.29
C SER A 158 -7.49 11.96 -8.93
N GLU A 159 -7.59 13.02 -8.15
CA GLU A 159 -7.92 14.35 -8.66
C GLU A 159 -6.85 14.87 -9.63
N THR A 160 -5.58 14.72 -9.25
CA THR A 160 -4.45 15.19 -10.05
C THR A 160 -4.33 14.44 -11.38
N LEU A 161 -4.51 13.11 -11.36
CA LEU A 161 -4.44 12.29 -12.57
C LEU A 161 -5.63 12.53 -13.50
N LYS A 162 -6.84 12.79 -12.96
CA LYS A 162 -7.99 13.21 -13.77
C LYS A 162 -7.70 14.50 -14.52
N LEU A 163 -7.19 15.51 -13.83
CA LEU A 163 -6.79 16.77 -14.48
C LEU A 163 -5.71 16.57 -15.55
N LEU A 164 -4.78 15.65 -15.33
CA LEU A 164 -3.76 15.31 -16.30
C LEU A 164 -4.35 14.61 -17.52
N ILE A 165 -5.26 13.66 -17.35
CA ILE A 165 -5.96 12.95 -18.42
C ILE A 165 -6.77 13.96 -19.26
N ASP A 166 -7.56 14.80 -18.61
CA ASP A 166 -8.38 15.82 -19.26
C ASP A 166 -7.50 16.80 -20.08
N GLY A 167 -6.35 17.20 -19.53
CA GLY A 167 -5.37 18.05 -20.21
C GLY A 167 -4.74 17.38 -21.43
N ILE A 168 -4.46 16.08 -21.39
CA ILE A 168 -3.93 15.31 -22.52
C ILE A 168 -5.00 15.19 -23.61
N GLN A 169 -6.24 14.90 -23.27
CA GLN A 169 -7.35 14.78 -24.21
C GLN A 169 -7.62 16.12 -24.92
N ALA A 170 -7.70 17.22 -24.18
CA ALA A 170 -7.89 18.55 -24.74
C ALA A 170 -6.72 19.01 -25.62
N GLY A 171 -5.49 18.56 -25.34
CA GLY A 171 -4.30 18.88 -26.15
C GLY A 171 -4.14 18.02 -27.41
N GLY A 172 -4.81 16.87 -27.49
CA GLY A 172 -4.76 15.94 -28.63
C GLY A 172 -5.73 16.27 -29.78
N GLU A 173 -6.61 17.21 -29.60
CA GLU A 173 -7.59 17.66 -30.62
C GLU A 173 -7.08 18.82 -31.51
N LYS A 174 -5.77 18.91 -31.75
CA LYS A 174 -5.21 19.91 -32.67
C LYS A 174 -4.54 19.29 -33.87
#